data_ac7d7f77989fb348b2e558dfa94eed66
#
_entry.id   ac7d7f77989fb348b2e558dfa94eed66
#
_cell.length_a   1.000
_cell.length_b   1.000
_cell.length_c   1.000
_cell.angle_alpha   90.00
_cell.angle_beta   90.00
_cell.angle_gamma   90.00
#
_symmetry.space_group_name_H-M   'P 1'
#
loop_
_entity.id
_entity.type
_entity.pdbx_description
1 polymer ?
#
loop_
_entity_poly.entity_id
_entity_poly.type
_entity_poly.pdbx_seq_one_letter_code
_entity_poly.pdbx_strand_id
1 'polypeptide(L)'
;KQKENYKQQLADAKAQAAEYQKTYNKMAAIVQAQEAAAAHASANNYQGGGNDSGPDPKQDSYLNDSSHNPSQTTNISGADVVAYACQFVGNPYVWGGNSLTNGVDCSGFVHEVDAHFGISTPRFSQAFKYVGQAVSLSNIQAGDVVVYDGHVAIYMGNGCIVEAQSTSAGITNNRGLRPNKVTAVRRLI
;
A
#
# COMPACT_ATOMS: atom_id res chain seq x y z
N LYS A 1 -20.89 -36.66 -5.07
CA LYS A 1 -19.48 -36.32 -4.77
C LYS A 1 -19.12 -34.87 -5.21
N GLN A 2 -19.40 -34.46 -6.45
CA GLN A 2 -19.05 -33.12 -6.95
C GLN A 2 -19.84 -32.00 -6.22
N LYS A 3 -21.13 -32.20 -5.97
CA LYS A 3 -22.00 -31.26 -5.26
C LYS A 3 -21.57 -31.05 -3.78
N GLU A 4 -21.08 -32.12 -3.15
CA GLU A 4 -20.55 -32.06 -1.78
C GLU A 4 -19.24 -31.28 -1.72
N ASN A 5 -18.36 -31.47 -2.71
CA ASN A 5 -17.09 -30.73 -2.82
C ASN A 5 -17.34 -29.22 -3.00
N TYR A 6 -18.32 -28.83 -3.83
CA TYR A 6 -18.68 -27.40 -3.98
C TYR A 6 -19.30 -26.81 -2.70
N LYS A 7 -20.09 -27.58 -1.96
CA LYS A 7 -20.61 -27.12 -0.66
C LYS A 7 -19.49 -26.89 0.36
N GLN A 8 -18.51 -27.80 0.41
CA GLN A 8 -17.38 -27.65 1.30
C GLN A 8 -16.54 -26.43 0.93
N GLN A 9 -16.20 -26.27 -0.35
CA GLN A 9 -15.47 -25.11 -0.85
C GLN A 9 -16.19 -23.78 -0.54
N LEU A 10 -17.51 -23.76 -0.68
CA LEU A 10 -18.31 -22.58 -0.35
C LEU A 10 -18.32 -22.29 1.17
N ALA A 11 -18.36 -23.34 2.00
CA ALA A 11 -18.30 -23.20 3.45
C ALA A 11 -16.94 -22.67 3.89
N ASP A 12 -15.86 -23.21 3.32
CA ASP A 12 -14.47 -22.78 3.59
C ASP A 12 -14.25 -21.32 3.15
N ALA A 13 -14.72 -20.94 1.96
CA ALA A 13 -14.66 -19.56 1.47
C ALA A 13 -15.45 -18.58 2.37
N LYS A 14 -16.62 -18.98 2.87
CA LYS A 14 -17.40 -18.17 3.82
C LYS A 14 -16.70 -18.02 5.18
N ALA A 15 -16.09 -19.09 5.68
CA ALA A 15 -15.33 -19.05 6.93
C ALA A 15 -14.09 -18.14 6.80
N GLN A 16 -13.37 -18.22 5.70
CA GLN A 16 -12.26 -17.30 5.40
C GLN A 16 -12.74 -15.84 5.29
N ALA A 17 -13.83 -15.59 4.60
CA ALA A 17 -14.39 -14.23 4.47
C ALA A 17 -14.77 -13.65 5.85
N ALA A 18 -15.32 -14.47 6.75
CA ALA A 18 -15.65 -14.05 8.11
C ALA A 18 -14.41 -13.71 8.94
N GLU A 19 -13.33 -14.49 8.81
CA GLU A 19 -12.06 -14.23 9.50
C GLU A 19 -11.38 -12.97 8.95
N TYR A 20 -11.41 -12.76 7.63
CA TYR A 20 -10.94 -11.51 7.02
C TYR A 20 -11.74 -10.30 7.50
N GLN A 21 -13.08 -10.42 7.61
CA GLN A 21 -13.92 -9.34 8.13
C GLN A 21 -13.58 -8.98 9.58
N LYS A 22 -13.33 -9.98 10.41
CA LYS A 22 -12.91 -9.79 11.80
C LYS A 22 -11.55 -9.08 11.90
N THR A 23 -10.59 -9.50 11.09
CA THR A 23 -9.26 -8.86 11.00
C THR A 23 -9.39 -7.43 10.50
N TYR A 24 -10.22 -7.19 9.48
CA TYR A 24 -10.54 -5.86 8.97
C TYR A 24 -11.08 -4.93 10.05
N ASN A 25 -12.09 -5.38 10.80
CA ASN A 25 -12.70 -4.57 11.86
C ASN A 25 -11.67 -4.22 12.96
N LYS A 26 -10.79 -5.17 13.29
CA LYS A 26 -9.70 -4.93 14.25
C LYS A 26 -8.70 -3.90 13.75
N MET A 27 -8.30 -3.99 12.49
CA MET A 27 -7.37 -3.04 11.87
C MET A 27 -8.00 -1.65 11.70
N ALA A 28 -9.25 -1.57 11.28
CA ALA A 28 -9.99 -0.31 11.17
C ALA A 28 -10.07 0.42 12.53
N ALA A 29 -10.30 -0.32 13.62
CA ALA A 29 -10.30 0.24 14.96
C ALA A 29 -8.91 0.78 15.38
N ILE A 30 -7.83 0.09 15.03
CA ILE A 30 -6.45 0.53 15.30
C ILE A 30 -6.14 1.82 14.54
N VAL A 31 -6.51 1.90 13.26
CA VAL A 31 -6.28 3.08 12.43
C VAL A 31 -7.08 4.29 12.96
N GLN A 32 -8.35 4.10 13.31
CA GLN A 32 -9.15 5.16 13.93
C GLN A 32 -8.54 5.67 15.25
N ALA A 33 -8.00 4.77 16.06
CA ALA A 33 -7.31 5.15 17.28
C ALA A 33 -6.01 5.94 16.99
N GLN A 34 -5.26 5.59 15.95
CA GLN A 34 -4.06 6.31 15.52
C GLN A 34 -4.39 7.69 14.94
N GLU A 35 -5.44 7.80 14.13
CA GLU A 35 -5.91 9.08 13.59
C GLU A 35 -6.39 10.02 14.70
N ALA A 36 -7.13 9.50 15.69
CA ALA A 36 -7.53 10.26 16.86
C ALA A 36 -6.33 10.73 17.68
N ALA A 37 -5.33 9.88 17.88
CA ALA A 37 -4.09 10.24 18.59
C ALA A 37 -3.28 11.30 17.82
N ALA A 38 -3.20 11.21 16.50
CA ALA A 38 -2.52 12.19 15.66
C ALA A 38 -3.25 13.55 15.66
N ALA A 39 -4.57 13.55 15.65
CA ALA A 39 -5.38 14.77 15.78
C ALA A 39 -5.18 15.45 17.13
N HIS A 40 -5.09 14.70 18.23
CA HIS A 40 -4.78 15.23 19.56
C HIS A 40 -3.34 15.78 19.65
N ALA A 41 -2.36 15.14 19.02
CA ALA A 41 -0.98 15.63 18.97
C ALA A 41 -0.86 16.94 18.19
N SER A 42 -1.59 17.13 17.12
CA SER A 42 -1.62 18.37 16.34
C SER A 42 -2.31 19.51 17.09
N ALA A 43 -3.32 19.23 17.90
CA ALA A 43 -4.02 20.23 18.68
C ALA A 43 -3.16 20.78 19.84
N ASN A 44 -2.26 19.98 20.40
CA ASN A 44 -1.38 20.39 21.50
C ASN A 44 -0.14 21.18 21.05
N ASN A 45 0.17 21.25 19.76
CA ASN A 45 1.35 21.96 19.25
C ASN A 45 1.07 23.43 18.88
N TYR A 46 -0.13 23.96 19.20
CA TYR A 46 -0.52 25.34 18.90
C TYR A 46 -0.58 26.27 20.10
N GLN A 47 0.07 25.93 21.22
CA GLN A 47 0.22 26.85 22.34
C GLN A 47 1.69 26.96 22.77
N GLY A 48 2.35 27.99 22.29
CA GLY A 48 3.69 28.37 22.76
C GLY A 48 4.29 29.43 21.87
N GLY A 49 3.78 30.66 22.02
CA GLY A 49 4.32 31.80 21.31
C GLY A 49 5.54 32.39 22.03
N GLY A 50 6.41 33.01 21.27
CA GLY A 50 7.07 34.23 21.69
C GLY A 50 8.56 34.18 21.97
N ASN A 51 9.25 35.01 21.16
CA ASN A 51 10.50 35.74 21.39
C ASN A 51 11.81 35.06 21.00
N ASP A 52 12.32 35.48 19.87
CA ASP A 52 13.20 36.61 19.58
C ASP A 52 14.68 36.40 19.96
N SER A 53 15.50 36.74 19.00
CA SER A 53 16.91 37.09 19.01
C SER A 53 17.82 36.13 18.24
N GLY A 54 18.11 36.54 16.98
CA GLY A 54 19.34 36.17 16.29
C GLY A 54 20.46 37.12 16.71
N PRO A 55 21.58 37.26 16.02
CA PRO A 55 22.35 36.29 15.26
C PRO A 55 23.80 36.20 15.75
N ASP A 56 24.62 35.29 15.34
CA ASP A 56 25.95 35.58 14.74
C ASP A 56 26.73 34.31 14.35
N PRO A 57 27.56 34.47 13.34
CA PRO A 57 28.24 33.36 12.67
C PRO A 57 29.68 33.18 13.17
N LYS A 58 30.23 32.03 13.02
CA LYS A 58 31.65 31.72 12.67
C LYS A 58 32.04 30.30 13.04
N GLN A 59 32.39 29.64 11.96
CA GLN A 59 33.72 29.12 11.67
C GLN A 59 34.10 27.77 12.25
N ASP A 60 34.34 26.98 11.33
CA ASP A 60 35.54 26.24 10.90
C ASP A 60 35.61 24.76 11.26
N SER A 61 35.56 24.04 10.15
CA SER A 61 36.52 23.02 9.68
C SER A 61 36.99 21.92 10.66
N TYR A 62 36.95 20.79 10.20
CA TYR A 62 37.94 19.70 10.01
C TYR A 62 37.31 18.32 10.14
N LEU A 63 37.25 17.70 8.97
CA LEU A 63 37.83 16.39 8.65
C LEU A 63 37.64 15.23 9.65
N ASN A 64 37.05 14.26 9.17
CA ASN A 64 37.57 12.92 8.98
C ASN A 64 36.75 11.78 9.58
N ASP A 65 36.39 10.97 8.65
CA ASP A 65 36.60 9.54 8.61
C ASP A 65 35.60 8.62 9.36
N SER A 66 35.08 7.82 8.49
CA SER A 66 34.72 6.41 8.69
C SER A 66 33.84 6.07 9.88
N SER A 67 32.61 5.87 9.56
CA SER A 67 31.97 4.62 9.95
C SER A 67 30.46 4.65 9.68
N HIS A 68 30.03 3.81 8.76
CA HIS A 68 28.71 3.20 8.71
C HIS A 68 27.53 4.07 9.14
N ASN A 69 27.05 4.88 8.22
CA ASN A 69 25.72 5.46 8.32
C ASN A 69 24.70 4.45 7.76
N PRO A 70 23.88 3.82 8.60
CA PRO A 70 22.74 3.04 8.13
C PRO A 70 21.53 3.98 7.92
N SER A 71 21.70 4.98 7.07
CA SER A 71 20.64 5.90 6.66
C SER A 71 20.86 6.33 5.22
N GLN A 72 21.03 5.36 4.33
CA GLN A 72 20.57 5.55 2.98
C GLN A 72 19.05 5.37 3.03
N THR A 73 18.33 6.44 3.29
CA THR A 73 16.99 6.58 2.76
C THR A 73 17.13 6.54 1.25
N THR A 74 17.10 5.35 0.68
CA THR A 74 16.87 5.20 -0.76
C THR A 74 15.56 5.92 -1.02
N ASN A 75 15.61 7.05 -1.71
CA ASN A 75 14.41 7.73 -2.17
C ASN A 75 13.73 6.79 -3.18
N ILE A 76 12.91 5.90 -2.67
CA ILE A 76 12.09 4.99 -3.47
C ILE A 76 11.13 5.88 -4.25
N SER A 77 11.19 5.82 -5.55
CA SER A 77 10.23 6.52 -6.41
C SER A 77 9.04 5.61 -6.76
N GLY A 78 7.91 6.23 -7.06
CA GLY A 78 6.76 5.47 -7.58
C GLY A 78 7.06 4.74 -8.89
N ALA A 79 8.00 5.25 -9.67
CA ALA A 79 8.48 4.58 -10.88
C ALA A 79 9.23 3.27 -10.58
N ASP A 80 10.00 3.21 -9.49
CA ASP A 80 10.69 1.99 -9.04
C ASP A 80 9.68 0.92 -8.62
N VAL A 81 8.64 1.32 -7.89
CA VAL A 81 7.54 0.43 -7.48
C VAL A 81 6.85 -0.16 -8.72
N VAL A 82 6.50 0.69 -9.70
CA VAL A 82 5.87 0.25 -10.94
C VAL A 82 6.79 -0.66 -11.75
N ALA A 83 8.07 -0.31 -11.89
CA ALA A 83 9.04 -1.11 -12.62
C ALA A 83 9.22 -2.51 -12.00
N TYR A 84 9.27 -2.58 -10.68
CA TYR A 84 9.34 -3.85 -9.96
C TYR A 84 8.05 -4.67 -10.14
N ALA A 85 6.88 -4.05 -9.95
CA ALA A 85 5.59 -4.70 -10.11
C ALA A 85 5.40 -5.29 -11.51
N CYS A 86 5.83 -4.59 -12.56
CA CYS A 86 5.68 -5.01 -13.95
C CYS A 86 6.54 -6.24 -14.31
N GLN A 87 7.57 -6.58 -13.55
CA GLN A 87 8.38 -7.79 -13.77
C GLN A 87 7.57 -9.09 -13.62
N PHE A 88 6.47 -9.04 -12.90
CA PHE A 88 5.63 -10.21 -12.59
C PHE A 88 4.43 -10.36 -13.52
N VAL A 89 4.26 -9.49 -14.51
CA VAL A 89 3.18 -9.58 -15.49
C VAL A 89 3.22 -10.91 -16.23
N GLY A 90 2.07 -11.57 -16.32
CA GLY A 90 1.93 -12.91 -16.89
C GLY A 90 1.96 -14.04 -15.87
N ASN A 91 2.38 -13.81 -14.65
CA ASN A 91 2.34 -14.80 -13.58
C ASN A 91 0.89 -15.05 -13.09
N PRO A 92 0.63 -16.23 -12.50
CA PRO A 92 -0.73 -16.64 -12.18
C PRO A 92 -1.34 -15.84 -11.02
N TYR A 93 -2.67 -15.70 -11.10
CA TYR A 93 -3.49 -15.28 -9.97
C TYR A 93 -3.93 -16.52 -9.18
N VAL A 94 -3.71 -16.47 -7.85
CA VAL A 94 -4.23 -17.47 -6.92
C VAL A 94 -4.88 -16.76 -5.74
N TRP A 95 -6.16 -17.05 -5.48
CA TRP A 95 -6.87 -16.47 -4.33
C TRP A 95 -6.20 -16.84 -3.02
N GLY A 96 -5.86 -15.83 -2.19
CA GLY A 96 -5.13 -16.02 -0.94
C GLY A 96 -3.63 -16.30 -1.13
N GLY A 97 -3.14 -16.34 -2.35
CA GLY A 97 -1.72 -16.59 -2.66
C GLY A 97 -0.82 -15.42 -2.29
N ASN A 98 0.45 -15.72 -1.97
CA ASN A 98 1.47 -14.76 -1.53
C ASN A 98 2.75 -14.83 -2.38
N SER A 99 2.74 -15.46 -3.53
CA SER A 99 3.92 -15.61 -4.36
C SER A 99 3.76 -14.84 -5.67
N LEU A 100 4.58 -13.83 -5.89
CA LEU A 100 4.57 -13.05 -7.12
C LEU A 100 4.83 -13.90 -8.38
N THR A 101 5.46 -15.07 -8.23
CA THR A 101 5.80 -15.96 -9.34
C THR A 101 4.90 -17.20 -9.44
N ASN A 102 4.45 -17.75 -8.29
CA ASN A 102 3.70 -19.01 -8.26
C ASN A 102 2.20 -18.83 -8.03
N GLY A 103 1.76 -17.59 -7.78
CA GLY A 103 0.36 -17.25 -7.61
C GLY A 103 0.09 -16.31 -6.44
N VAL A 104 -0.59 -15.22 -6.74
CA VAL A 104 -0.90 -14.14 -5.80
C VAL A 104 -2.29 -13.57 -6.08
N ASP A 105 -3.01 -13.12 -5.06
CA ASP A 105 -4.24 -12.33 -5.25
C ASP A 105 -3.94 -10.82 -5.32
N CYS A 106 -4.98 -10.00 -5.53
CA CYS A 106 -4.81 -8.56 -5.71
C CYS A 106 -4.14 -7.86 -4.53
N SER A 107 -4.53 -8.18 -3.31
CA SER A 107 -3.94 -7.60 -2.09
C SER A 107 -2.57 -8.17 -1.79
N GLY A 108 -2.33 -9.45 -2.09
CA GLY A 108 -1.02 -10.08 -2.01
C GLY A 108 -0.03 -9.47 -2.98
N PHE A 109 -0.46 -9.19 -4.19
CA PHE A 109 0.38 -8.56 -5.20
C PHE A 109 0.92 -7.20 -4.71
N VAL A 110 0.04 -6.31 -4.26
CA VAL A 110 0.45 -5.01 -3.73
C VAL A 110 1.30 -5.18 -2.47
N HIS A 111 0.90 -6.08 -1.55
CA HIS A 111 1.66 -6.37 -0.34
C HIS A 111 3.09 -6.82 -0.61
N GLU A 112 3.28 -7.79 -1.51
CA GLU A 112 4.61 -8.33 -1.83
C GLU A 112 5.49 -7.34 -2.60
N VAL A 113 4.87 -6.52 -3.48
CA VAL A 113 5.57 -5.43 -4.17
C VAL A 113 6.06 -4.39 -3.16
N ASP A 114 5.19 -3.93 -2.26
CA ASP A 114 5.55 -2.94 -1.24
C ASP A 114 6.58 -3.48 -0.24
N ALA A 115 6.44 -4.77 0.15
CA ALA A 115 7.38 -5.45 1.04
C ALA A 115 8.81 -5.50 0.48
N HIS A 116 8.99 -5.59 -0.85
CA HIS A 116 10.30 -5.51 -1.50
C HIS A 116 11.02 -4.20 -1.18
N PHE A 117 10.27 -3.12 -1.00
CA PHE A 117 10.79 -1.80 -0.65
C PHE A 117 10.77 -1.52 0.87
N GLY A 118 10.52 -2.53 1.69
CA GLY A 118 10.46 -2.41 3.13
C GLY A 118 9.17 -1.75 3.67
N ILE A 119 8.14 -1.62 2.83
CA ILE A 119 6.85 -1.03 3.20
C ILE A 119 5.91 -2.12 3.69
N SER A 120 5.43 -1.99 4.91
CA SER A 120 4.47 -2.94 5.49
C SER A 120 3.04 -2.53 5.14
N THR A 121 2.30 -3.44 4.51
CA THR A 121 0.93 -3.22 4.06
C THR A 121 0.00 -4.37 4.46
N PRO A 122 -1.33 -4.13 4.49
CA PRO A 122 -2.28 -5.19 4.83
C PRO A 122 -2.43 -6.23 3.71
N ARG A 123 -2.89 -7.42 4.08
CA ARG A 123 -3.22 -8.53 3.15
C ARG A 123 -4.71 -8.59 2.76
N PHE A 124 -5.44 -7.49 2.92
CA PHE A 124 -6.86 -7.38 2.57
C PHE A 124 -7.10 -6.09 1.78
N SER A 125 -7.69 -6.20 0.58
CA SER A 125 -7.80 -5.09 -0.37
C SER A 125 -8.48 -3.85 0.22
N GLN A 126 -9.54 -3.99 1.03
CA GLN A 126 -10.24 -2.86 1.61
C GLN A 126 -9.48 -2.18 2.74
N ALA A 127 -8.55 -2.87 3.39
CA ALA A 127 -7.70 -2.29 4.44
C ALA A 127 -6.70 -1.28 3.87
N PHE A 128 -6.39 -1.36 2.58
CA PHE A 128 -5.55 -0.37 1.90
C PHE A 128 -6.16 1.05 1.90
N LYS A 129 -7.46 1.21 2.13
CA LYS A 129 -8.10 2.53 2.31
C LYS A 129 -7.54 3.34 3.49
N TYR A 130 -6.88 2.67 4.43
CA TYR A 130 -6.48 3.24 5.72
C TYR A 130 -4.97 3.29 5.94
N VAL A 131 -4.15 2.99 4.93
CA VAL A 131 -2.68 3.03 5.03
C VAL A 131 -2.10 4.20 4.25
N GLY A 132 -0.93 4.67 4.64
CA GLY A 132 -0.22 5.75 3.95
C GLY A 132 -1.01 7.06 3.87
N GLN A 133 -0.61 7.92 2.96
CA GLN A 133 -1.22 9.23 2.74
C GLN A 133 -2.41 9.12 1.77
N ALA A 134 -3.54 9.76 2.12
CA ALA A 134 -4.67 9.89 1.20
C ALA A 134 -4.32 10.85 0.04
N VAL A 135 -4.63 10.44 -1.18
CA VAL A 135 -4.35 11.19 -2.40
C VAL A 135 -5.66 11.38 -3.19
N SER A 136 -5.88 12.59 -3.71
CA SER A 136 -6.99 12.83 -4.64
C SER A 136 -6.69 12.22 -6.01
N LEU A 137 -7.73 11.83 -6.76
CA LEU A 137 -7.55 11.33 -8.13
C LEU A 137 -6.85 12.32 -9.06
N SER A 138 -7.00 13.63 -8.82
CA SER A 138 -6.31 14.68 -9.60
C SER A 138 -4.80 14.74 -9.33
N ASN A 139 -4.35 14.22 -8.20
CA ASN A 139 -2.96 14.23 -7.76
C ASN A 139 -2.31 12.84 -7.77
N ILE A 140 -2.98 11.86 -8.40
CA ILE A 140 -2.49 10.49 -8.48
C ILE A 140 -1.17 10.42 -9.26
N GLN A 141 -0.22 9.67 -8.74
CA GLN A 141 1.12 9.49 -9.33
C GLN A 141 1.47 8.01 -9.44
N ALA A 142 2.44 7.68 -10.29
CA ALA A 142 2.97 6.32 -10.39
C ALA A 142 3.37 5.79 -9.00
N GLY A 143 3.06 4.53 -8.73
CA GLY A 143 3.30 3.88 -7.45
C GLY A 143 2.17 4.06 -6.41
N ASP A 144 1.22 4.97 -6.65
CA ASP A 144 0.06 5.10 -5.76
C ASP A 144 -0.81 3.83 -5.83
N VAL A 145 -1.27 3.39 -4.66
CA VAL A 145 -2.19 2.27 -4.53
C VAL A 145 -3.62 2.74 -4.80
N VAL A 146 -4.29 2.10 -5.73
CA VAL A 146 -5.68 2.38 -6.11
C VAL A 146 -6.59 1.30 -5.52
N VAL A 147 -7.54 1.71 -4.70
CA VAL A 147 -8.51 0.81 -4.06
C VAL A 147 -9.85 0.93 -4.75
N TYR A 148 -10.38 -0.22 -5.13
CA TYR A 148 -11.74 -0.41 -5.65
C TYR A 148 -12.58 -1.20 -4.64
N ASP A 149 -13.85 -1.36 -4.90
CA ASP A 149 -14.65 -2.30 -4.13
C ASP A 149 -14.21 -3.74 -4.42
N GLY A 150 -13.77 -4.45 -3.37
CA GLY A 150 -13.25 -5.82 -3.45
C GLY A 150 -11.91 -6.01 -4.17
N HIS A 151 -11.18 -4.92 -4.55
CA HIS A 151 -9.97 -5.03 -5.35
C HIS A 151 -8.96 -3.90 -5.06
N VAL A 152 -7.68 -4.17 -5.36
CA VAL A 152 -6.60 -3.19 -5.21
C VAL A 152 -5.57 -3.37 -6.34
N ALA A 153 -4.95 -2.27 -6.75
CA ALA A 153 -3.97 -2.21 -7.84
C ALA A 153 -2.94 -1.10 -7.59
N ILE A 154 -1.85 -1.10 -8.34
CA ILE A 154 -0.84 -0.03 -8.37
C ILE A 154 -1.04 0.81 -9.63
N TYR A 155 -1.10 2.13 -9.49
CA TYR A 155 -1.19 3.06 -10.61
C TYR A 155 0.17 3.23 -11.30
N MET A 156 0.18 3.18 -12.63
CA MET A 156 1.42 3.21 -13.43
C MET A 156 1.87 4.61 -13.87
N GLY A 157 1.07 5.66 -13.60
CA GLY A 157 1.37 7.03 -14.01
C GLY A 157 0.90 7.43 -15.41
N ASN A 158 0.42 6.49 -16.21
CA ASN A 158 0.02 6.70 -17.62
C ASN A 158 -1.47 6.45 -17.90
N GLY A 159 -2.30 6.47 -16.88
CA GLY A 159 -3.72 6.14 -16.96
C GLY A 159 -4.01 4.64 -16.85
N CYS A 160 -2.99 3.79 -16.70
CA CYS A 160 -3.11 2.34 -16.52
C CYS A 160 -2.76 1.90 -15.10
N ILE A 161 -3.12 0.67 -14.78
CA ILE A 161 -2.82 0.01 -13.52
C ILE A 161 -2.10 -1.32 -13.76
N VAL A 162 -1.24 -1.71 -12.83
CA VAL A 162 -0.69 -3.07 -12.73
C VAL A 162 -1.32 -3.76 -11.54
N GLU A 163 -1.78 -5.00 -11.73
CA GLU A 163 -2.61 -5.71 -10.76
C GLU A 163 -2.57 -7.23 -10.93
N ALA A 164 -2.79 -7.98 -9.87
CA ALA A 164 -3.23 -9.36 -9.99
C ALA A 164 -4.74 -9.35 -10.26
N GLN A 165 -5.12 -9.53 -11.52
CA GLN A 165 -6.45 -9.21 -12.03
C GLN A 165 -7.51 -10.27 -11.69
N SER A 166 -7.26 -11.51 -12.08
CA SER A 166 -8.18 -12.64 -11.89
C SER A 166 -7.48 -13.96 -12.20
N THR A 167 -8.10 -15.08 -11.81
CA THR A 167 -7.58 -16.44 -12.09
C THR A 167 -7.35 -16.68 -13.59
N SER A 168 -8.18 -16.11 -14.45
CA SER A 168 -8.05 -16.28 -15.91
C SER A 168 -7.02 -15.36 -16.54
N ALA A 169 -6.73 -14.21 -15.95
CA ALA A 169 -5.86 -13.19 -16.52
C ALA A 169 -4.46 -13.16 -15.90
N GLY A 170 -4.33 -13.61 -14.64
CA GLY A 170 -3.07 -13.50 -13.91
C GLY A 170 -2.76 -12.05 -13.51
N ILE A 171 -1.47 -11.75 -13.42
CA ILE A 171 -0.96 -10.40 -13.21
C ILE A 171 -0.91 -9.68 -14.57
N THR A 172 -1.50 -8.49 -14.64
CA THR A 172 -1.62 -7.70 -15.89
C THR A 172 -1.28 -6.23 -15.66
N ASN A 173 -0.89 -5.53 -16.73
CA ASN A 173 -0.63 -4.09 -16.74
C ASN A 173 -1.31 -3.37 -17.90
N ASN A 174 -2.31 -3.98 -18.51
CA ASN A 174 -2.98 -3.52 -19.73
C ASN A 174 -4.38 -2.91 -19.48
N ARG A 175 -4.79 -2.79 -18.23
CA ARG A 175 -6.09 -2.19 -17.90
C ARG A 175 -5.93 -0.72 -17.50
N GLY A 176 -6.88 0.09 -17.99
CA GLY A 176 -6.97 1.50 -17.61
C GLY A 176 -7.50 1.69 -16.19
N LEU A 177 -7.05 2.76 -15.55
CA LEU A 177 -7.67 3.29 -14.34
C LEU A 177 -9.17 3.53 -14.59
N ARG A 178 -10.01 3.15 -13.63
CA ARG A 178 -11.45 3.34 -13.68
C ARG A 178 -11.89 4.34 -12.61
N PRO A 179 -11.79 5.67 -12.88
CA PRO A 179 -11.98 6.72 -11.89
C PRO A 179 -13.32 6.61 -11.14
N ASN A 180 -14.39 6.29 -11.85
CA ASN A 180 -15.75 6.18 -11.28
C ASN A 180 -15.94 4.98 -10.32
N LYS A 181 -14.95 4.09 -10.23
CA LYS A 181 -14.97 2.91 -9.35
C LYS A 181 -13.92 2.98 -8.24
N VAL A 182 -13.06 3.99 -8.25
CA VAL A 182 -12.06 4.20 -7.21
C VAL A 182 -12.74 4.62 -5.91
N THR A 183 -12.43 3.92 -4.84
CA THR A 183 -12.93 4.21 -3.49
C THR A 183 -11.89 4.90 -2.61
N ALA A 184 -10.61 4.72 -2.91
CA ALA A 184 -9.50 5.45 -2.30
C ALA A 184 -8.25 5.39 -3.19
N VAL A 185 -7.38 6.39 -3.07
CA VAL A 185 -6.00 6.36 -3.56
C VAL A 185 -5.07 6.62 -2.38
N ARG A 186 -3.99 5.85 -2.28
CA ARG A 186 -3.06 5.92 -1.15
C ARG A 186 -1.62 5.96 -1.65
N ARG A 187 -0.82 6.87 -1.11
CA ARG A 187 0.62 6.96 -1.33
C ARG A 187 1.34 6.37 -0.15
N LEU A 188 2.26 5.43 -0.42
CA LEU A 188 2.99 4.67 0.59
C LEU A 188 4.49 4.99 0.64
N ILE A 189 4.97 5.76 -0.36
CA ILE A 189 6.37 6.18 -0.55
C ILE A 189 6.50 7.69 -0.50
#